data_763837487cd10fef4e53e7055c91c146
#
_entry.id   763837487cd10fef4e53e7055c91c146
#
_cell.length_a   1.000
_cell.length_b   1.000
_cell.length_c   1.000
_cell.angle_alpha   90.00
_cell.angle_beta   90.00
_cell.angle_gamma   90.00
#
_symmetry.space_group_name_H-M   'P 1'
#
loop_
_entity.id
_entity.type
_entity.pdbx_description
1 polymer ?
#
loop_
_entity_poly.entity_id
_entity_poly.type
_entity_poly.pdbx_seq_one_letter_code
_entity_poly.pdbx_strand_id
1 'polypeptide(L)'
;MALSLAGTGQASAADVNNAKNAGFEAGLSNWTCSAGSGSTVSTPVHAGSSALKAAPAGQDTAQCTQKVAVKPNSTYTLSAWVQGGYTYLGATGTGTTDVSTWTPDSAAWKQLSTTFTTGSSTTSVTVYLHGWYGQAAYYADDVSVSGPDGGGGGDPDPTVPSAPAGLAAGNATSSSVDLSWSAVSGATGYNVYRDGTKVSAVTGTSTTVSGLSASTAYSFQVSATNAAGESARSAAVSATTAPGGGDGNHGGNLPEHAVTGYWQNFNNGATVQKISDVPSAYDIIAVAFADATTTPGAVTFNLDSAGLKGYTVDQFKADIKAKQAAGKKVIVSVGGEKGTVSVSDPASATNFANSVYSLMQTYGFDGVDIDLENGLNPTYMTQALRALSAKAGSGLIITMAPQTIDMQSTGAGYFKTALNIKDILTVVNTQYYNSGAMLGCDGKVYSQGTVDFLTALACIQLEGGLAPSQVGLGLPASPSGAGGGYVSPTVVNNALDCLAKLTNCGTFKPSKAYPDVRGAMTWSTNWDAAAGNAWSNSVGAHVHAMP
;
A
#
# COMPACT_ATOMS: atom_id res chain seq x y z
N MET A 1 -16.32 -4.96 -83.15
CA MET A 1 -16.95 -4.53 -81.87
C MET A 1 -16.99 -5.72 -80.94
N ALA A 2 -15.97 -5.85 -80.07
CA ALA A 2 -15.86 -6.99 -79.18
C ALA A 2 -16.25 -6.46 -77.74
N LEU A 3 -17.31 -7.02 -77.17
CA LEU A 3 -17.80 -6.70 -75.83
C LEU A 3 -16.98 -7.52 -74.86
N SER A 4 -16.21 -6.79 -74.00
CA SER A 4 -15.51 -7.39 -72.88
C SER A 4 -16.49 -7.49 -71.71
N LEU A 5 -16.86 -8.68 -71.25
CA LEU A 5 -17.52 -8.91 -69.96
C LEU A 5 -16.46 -8.85 -68.91
N ALA A 6 -16.50 -7.79 -68.14
CA ALA A 6 -15.79 -7.72 -66.86
C ALA A 6 -16.54 -8.57 -65.83
N GLY A 7 -15.98 -9.69 -65.43
CA GLY A 7 -16.45 -10.49 -64.30
C GLY A 7 -16.19 -9.72 -63.02
N THR A 8 -17.26 -9.35 -62.31
CA THR A 8 -17.17 -8.86 -60.91
C THR A 8 -16.83 -10.05 -60.01
N GLY A 9 -15.56 -10.20 -59.67
CA GLY A 9 -15.15 -11.10 -58.60
C GLY A 9 -15.77 -10.59 -57.29
N GLN A 10 -16.74 -11.32 -56.73
CA GLN A 10 -17.17 -11.10 -55.35
C GLN A 10 -15.98 -11.40 -54.45
N ALA A 11 -15.55 -10.42 -53.69
CA ALA A 11 -14.62 -10.66 -52.61
C ALA A 11 -15.26 -11.68 -51.65
N SER A 12 -14.61 -12.82 -51.45
CA SER A 12 -14.97 -13.78 -50.42
C SER A 12 -14.90 -13.05 -49.07
N ALA A 13 -15.97 -13.10 -48.29
CA ALA A 13 -15.91 -12.63 -46.91
C ALA A 13 -14.80 -13.41 -46.19
N ALA A 14 -14.02 -12.72 -45.35
CA ALA A 14 -12.99 -13.36 -44.56
C ALA A 14 -13.61 -14.41 -43.62
N ASP A 15 -12.90 -15.50 -43.39
CA ASP A 15 -13.30 -16.51 -42.42
C ASP A 15 -13.34 -15.90 -41.01
N VAL A 16 -14.36 -16.30 -40.25
CA VAL A 16 -14.55 -15.88 -38.84
C VAL A 16 -14.55 -17.10 -37.93
N ASN A 17 -14.24 -16.89 -36.64
CA ASN A 17 -14.49 -17.93 -35.63
C ASN A 17 -15.98 -17.93 -35.28
N ASN A 18 -16.68 -19.02 -35.55
CA ASN A 18 -18.12 -19.17 -35.29
C ASN A 18 -18.40 -19.73 -33.88
N ALA A 19 -17.38 -20.18 -33.11
CA ALA A 19 -17.53 -20.61 -31.74
C ALA A 19 -17.72 -19.39 -30.83
N LYS A 20 -18.58 -19.50 -29.80
CA LYS A 20 -18.83 -18.48 -28.81
C LYS A 20 -18.09 -18.79 -27.51
N ASN A 21 -17.63 -17.76 -26.79
CA ASN A 21 -16.86 -17.91 -25.56
C ASN A 21 -15.74 -18.96 -25.74
N ALA A 22 -14.98 -18.78 -26.79
CA ALA A 22 -13.99 -19.70 -27.29
C ALA A 22 -12.84 -19.97 -26.31
N GLY A 23 -12.43 -18.94 -25.53
CA GLY A 23 -11.40 -18.99 -24.49
C GLY A 23 -11.96 -19.14 -23.07
N PHE A 24 -13.25 -19.48 -22.90
CA PHE A 24 -13.90 -19.70 -21.61
C PHE A 24 -13.83 -18.51 -20.62
N GLU A 25 -13.58 -17.30 -21.09
CA GLU A 25 -13.44 -16.09 -20.27
C GLU A 25 -14.76 -15.66 -19.57
N ALA A 26 -15.90 -16.06 -20.13
CA ALA A 26 -17.23 -15.89 -19.52
C ALA A 26 -17.73 -17.16 -18.80
N GLY A 27 -16.84 -17.91 -18.19
CA GLY A 27 -17.16 -19.19 -17.56
C GLY A 27 -17.59 -20.24 -18.59
N LEU A 28 -18.63 -21.03 -18.29
CA LEU A 28 -19.19 -22.00 -19.23
C LEU A 28 -20.32 -21.41 -20.09
N SER A 29 -20.42 -20.10 -20.23
CA SER A 29 -21.44 -19.47 -21.09
C SER A 29 -21.33 -20.01 -22.51
N ASN A 30 -22.48 -20.39 -23.10
CA ASN A 30 -22.62 -21.06 -24.40
C ASN A 30 -22.07 -22.51 -24.48
N TRP A 31 -21.50 -23.04 -23.41
CA TRP A 31 -21.06 -24.42 -23.33
C TRP A 31 -21.92 -25.22 -22.36
N THR A 32 -22.22 -26.45 -22.73
CA THR A 32 -22.96 -27.38 -21.87
C THR A 32 -22.10 -28.61 -21.64
N CYS A 33 -21.72 -28.86 -20.38
CA CYS A 33 -20.95 -30.04 -20.00
C CYS A 33 -21.87 -31.09 -19.35
N SER A 34 -21.48 -32.38 -19.40
CA SER A 34 -22.11 -33.45 -18.63
C SER A 34 -22.23 -33.03 -17.16
N ALA A 35 -23.30 -33.44 -16.48
CA ALA A 35 -23.68 -32.93 -15.18
C ALA A 35 -22.52 -32.93 -14.17
N GLY A 36 -22.06 -31.73 -13.79
CA GLY A 36 -21.03 -31.50 -12.79
C GLY A 36 -19.58 -31.80 -13.21
N SER A 37 -19.35 -32.18 -14.47
CA SER A 37 -18.01 -32.58 -14.95
C SER A 37 -17.14 -31.44 -15.46
N GLY A 38 -17.73 -30.28 -15.82
CA GLY A 38 -17.03 -29.11 -16.36
C GLY A 38 -17.01 -27.93 -15.40
N SER A 39 -15.89 -27.20 -15.39
CA SER A 39 -15.69 -25.93 -14.67
C SER A 39 -14.67 -25.08 -15.42
N THR A 40 -14.53 -23.81 -15.05
CA THR A 40 -13.40 -22.99 -15.51
C THR A 40 -12.34 -22.86 -14.43
N VAL A 41 -11.08 -22.74 -14.86
CA VAL A 41 -9.91 -22.57 -13.99
C VAL A 41 -9.05 -21.43 -14.49
N SER A 42 -8.30 -20.79 -13.56
CA SER A 42 -7.32 -19.76 -13.88
C SER A 42 -5.89 -20.31 -14.06
N THR A 43 -5.71 -21.63 -13.90
CA THR A 43 -4.45 -22.35 -14.10
C THR A 43 -4.74 -23.83 -14.27
N PRO A 44 -4.20 -24.52 -15.34
CA PRO A 44 -3.47 -23.93 -16.46
C PRO A 44 -4.41 -23.20 -17.43
N VAL A 45 -3.91 -22.14 -18.12
CA VAL A 45 -4.58 -21.46 -19.24
C VAL A 45 -3.63 -21.40 -20.41
N HIS A 46 -4.15 -21.45 -21.65
CA HIS A 46 -3.35 -21.28 -22.87
C HIS A 46 -3.27 -19.79 -23.24
N ALA A 47 -4.40 -19.10 -23.23
CA ALA A 47 -4.46 -17.65 -23.40
C ALA A 47 -5.53 -17.04 -22.46
N GLY A 48 -5.51 -15.72 -22.29
CA GLY A 48 -6.47 -15.05 -21.41
C GLY A 48 -6.28 -15.32 -19.93
N SER A 49 -7.39 -15.47 -19.21
CA SER A 49 -7.44 -15.64 -17.76
C SER A 49 -8.16 -16.92 -17.31
N SER A 50 -8.80 -17.62 -18.21
CA SER A 50 -9.64 -18.79 -17.92
C SER A 50 -9.48 -19.89 -18.97
N ALA A 51 -9.59 -21.14 -18.55
CA ALA A 51 -9.66 -22.30 -19.44
C ALA A 51 -10.71 -23.29 -18.92
N LEU A 52 -11.25 -24.14 -19.82
CA LEU A 52 -12.09 -25.27 -19.41
C LEU A 52 -11.24 -26.30 -18.65
N LYS A 53 -11.76 -26.78 -17.53
CA LYS A 53 -11.36 -28.04 -16.87
C LYS A 53 -12.54 -28.98 -16.86
N ALA A 54 -12.37 -30.18 -17.41
CA ALA A 54 -13.42 -31.20 -17.34
C ALA A 54 -12.83 -32.53 -16.86
N ALA A 55 -13.52 -33.19 -15.92
CA ALA A 55 -13.02 -34.34 -15.20
C ALA A 55 -13.91 -35.57 -15.47
N PRO A 56 -13.45 -36.55 -16.29
CA PRO A 56 -14.15 -37.82 -16.49
C PRO A 56 -14.34 -38.57 -15.17
N ALA A 57 -15.53 -39.15 -14.95
CA ALA A 57 -15.83 -39.90 -13.77
C ALA A 57 -16.71 -41.11 -14.08
N GLY A 58 -16.32 -42.29 -13.59
CA GLY A 58 -17.04 -43.52 -13.86
C GLY A 58 -17.11 -43.81 -15.37
N GLN A 59 -18.30 -43.84 -15.95
CA GLN A 59 -18.54 -43.99 -17.38
C GLN A 59 -18.82 -42.65 -18.09
N ASP A 60 -18.74 -41.52 -17.38
CA ASP A 60 -18.87 -40.19 -17.95
C ASP A 60 -17.51 -39.74 -18.51
N THR A 61 -17.49 -39.36 -19.78
CA THR A 61 -16.30 -38.83 -20.48
C THR A 61 -16.09 -37.33 -20.23
N ALA A 62 -16.90 -36.70 -19.39
CA ALA A 62 -16.91 -35.26 -19.17
C ALA A 62 -17.06 -34.44 -20.45
N GLN A 63 -18.05 -34.79 -21.25
CA GLN A 63 -18.26 -34.11 -22.52
C GLN A 63 -18.83 -32.71 -22.33
N CYS A 64 -18.17 -31.71 -22.97
CA CYS A 64 -18.63 -30.35 -23.11
C CYS A 64 -18.94 -30.05 -24.58
N THR A 65 -20.12 -29.45 -24.84
CA THR A 65 -20.64 -29.22 -26.18
C THR A 65 -21.07 -27.79 -26.40
N GLN A 66 -20.97 -27.33 -27.64
CA GLN A 66 -21.57 -26.09 -28.10
C GLN A 66 -22.27 -26.29 -29.46
N LYS A 67 -23.47 -25.70 -29.60
CA LYS A 67 -24.16 -25.63 -30.89
C LYS A 67 -23.69 -24.40 -31.65
N VAL A 68 -23.04 -24.57 -32.79
CA VAL A 68 -22.43 -23.52 -33.60
C VAL A 68 -23.22 -23.34 -34.90
N ALA A 69 -23.58 -22.10 -35.23
CA ALA A 69 -24.22 -21.78 -36.51
C ALA A 69 -23.20 -21.89 -37.64
N VAL A 70 -23.63 -22.45 -38.77
CA VAL A 70 -22.78 -22.66 -39.94
C VAL A 70 -23.57 -22.42 -41.24
N LYS A 71 -22.90 -22.13 -42.35
CA LYS A 71 -23.51 -22.11 -43.69
C LYS A 71 -23.56 -23.49 -44.32
N PRO A 72 -24.64 -23.82 -45.05
CA PRO A 72 -24.68 -25.03 -45.90
C PRO A 72 -23.56 -25.04 -46.94
N ASN A 73 -23.16 -26.26 -47.33
CA ASN A 73 -22.16 -26.52 -48.38
C ASN A 73 -20.86 -25.74 -48.18
N SER A 74 -20.42 -25.60 -46.93
CA SER A 74 -19.25 -24.80 -46.55
C SER A 74 -18.25 -25.65 -45.76
N THR A 75 -16.97 -25.36 -45.91
CA THR A 75 -15.90 -26.03 -45.17
C THR A 75 -15.46 -25.17 -43.99
N TYR A 76 -15.25 -25.83 -42.86
CA TYR A 76 -14.81 -25.22 -41.58
C TYR A 76 -13.60 -25.97 -41.05
N THR A 77 -12.67 -25.23 -40.43
CA THR A 77 -11.59 -25.78 -39.62
C THR A 77 -11.98 -25.67 -38.13
N LEU A 78 -12.09 -26.83 -37.47
CA LEU A 78 -12.30 -26.92 -36.02
C LEU A 78 -10.95 -27.14 -35.33
N SER A 79 -10.60 -26.30 -34.38
CA SER A 79 -9.39 -26.46 -33.57
C SER A 79 -9.63 -26.08 -32.12
N ALA A 80 -8.77 -26.58 -31.22
CA ALA A 80 -8.71 -26.19 -29.80
C ALA A 80 -7.31 -26.48 -29.26
N TRP A 81 -6.87 -25.70 -28.28
CA TRP A 81 -5.71 -26.04 -27.47
C TRP A 81 -6.15 -26.90 -26.28
N VAL A 82 -5.44 -28.01 -26.04
CA VAL A 82 -5.78 -28.98 -25.00
C VAL A 82 -4.55 -29.40 -24.20
N GLN A 83 -4.77 -29.75 -22.93
CA GLN A 83 -3.73 -30.24 -22.01
C GLN A 83 -4.34 -31.24 -21.01
N GLY A 84 -3.52 -32.10 -20.40
CA GLY A 84 -3.98 -33.08 -19.40
C GLY A 84 -4.33 -34.41 -20.02
N GLY A 85 -5.34 -35.10 -19.46
CA GLY A 85 -5.72 -36.45 -19.88
C GLY A 85 -6.18 -36.56 -21.33
N TYR A 86 -6.43 -37.79 -21.80
CA TYR A 86 -6.92 -38.05 -23.15
C TYR A 86 -8.03 -37.09 -23.55
N THR A 87 -7.83 -36.32 -24.61
CA THR A 87 -8.79 -35.30 -25.04
C THR A 87 -9.18 -35.53 -26.50
N TYR A 88 -10.47 -35.53 -26.76
CA TYR A 88 -11.10 -35.59 -28.08
C TYR A 88 -11.74 -34.25 -28.41
N LEU A 89 -11.60 -33.84 -29.67
CA LEU A 89 -12.25 -32.68 -30.27
C LEU A 89 -12.98 -33.13 -31.51
N GLY A 90 -14.23 -32.76 -31.69
CA GLY A 90 -14.98 -33.16 -32.90
C GLY A 90 -16.22 -32.33 -33.14
N ALA A 91 -16.84 -32.59 -34.29
CA ALA A 91 -18.10 -31.97 -34.69
C ALA A 91 -19.06 -33.06 -35.20
N THR A 92 -20.32 -32.95 -34.73
CA THR A 92 -21.43 -33.84 -35.17
C THR A 92 -22.57 -33.03 -35.76
N GLY A 93 -23.42 -33.75 -36.54
CA GLY A 93 -24.52 -33.09 -37.23
C GLY A 93 -24.07 -32.26 -38.45
N THR A 94 -22.93 -32.58 -39.00
CA THR A 94 -22.36 -31.87 -40.16
C THR A 94 -23.19 -31.99 -41.44
N GLY A 95 -24.09 -32.96 -41.48
CA GLY A 95 -24.89 -33.25 -42.70
C GLY A 95 -24.10 -33.93 -43.80
N THR A 96 -22.84 -34.26 -43.53
CA THR A 96 -21.96 -35.11 -44.34
C THR A 96 -21.31 -36.15 -43.41
N THR A 97 -19.99 -36.21 -43.31
CA THR A 97 -19.29 -37.09 -42.36
C THR A 97 -18.89 -36.30 -41.10
N ASP A 98 -19.36 -36.76 -39.94
CA ASP A 98 -18.94 -36.22 -38.65
C ASP A 98 -17.44 -36.47 -38.42
N VAL A 99 -16.78 -35.54 -37.74
CA VAL A 99 -15.31 -35.56 -37.59
C VAL A 99 -14.89 -35.60 -36.14
N SER A 100 -13.75 -36.24 -35.88
CA SER A 100 -13.10 -36.27 -34.58
C SER A 100 -11.58 -36.33 -34.72
N THR A 101 -10.89 -35.71 -33.81
CA THR A 101 -9.45 -35.84 -33.60
C THR A 101 -9.16 -35.94 -32.11
N TRP A 102 -8.00 -36.44 -31.74
CA TRP A 102 -7.68 -36.66 -30.33
C TRP A 102 -6.18 -36.64 -30.06
N THR A 103 -5.81 -36.53 -28.79
CA THR A 103 -4.44 -36.68 -28.31
C THR A 103 -4.43 -37.54 -27.02
N PRO A 104 -3.38 -38.38 -26.81
CA PRO A 104 -3.15 -38.96 -25.50
C PRO A 104 -2.80 -37.90 -24.50
N ASP A 105 -2.59 -38.31 -23.22
CA ASP A 105 -2.20 -37.42 -22.17
C ASP A 105 -1.00 -36.53 -22.55
N SER A 106 -1.09 -35.24 -22.25
CA SER A 106 -0.09 -34.22 -22.56
C SER A 106 0.11 -33.26 -21.39
N ALA A 107 1.33 -33.19 -20.87
CA ALA A 107 1.71 -32.24 -19.82
C ALA A 107 1.80 -30.79 -20.32
N ALA A 108 1.91 -30.60 -21.66
CA ALA A 108 1.96 -29.28 -22.28
C ALA A 108 0.74 -29.06 -23.18
N TRP A 109 0.38 -27.78 -23.38
CA TRP A 109 -0.65 -27.40 -24.32
C TRP A 109 -0.31 -27.92 -25.73
N LYS A 110 -1.29 -28.54 -26.38
CA LYS A 110 -1.20 -29.09 -27.72
C LYS A 110 -2.44 -28.69 -28.52
N GLN A 111 -2.25 -28.22 -29.74
CA GLN A 111 -3.36 -27.92 -30.63
C GLN A 111 -3.90 -29.18 -31.30
N LEU A 112 -5.19 -29.42 -31.16
CA LEU A 112 -5.95 -30.34 -32.01
C LEU A 112 -6.58 -29.55 -33.14
N SER A 113 -6.63 -30.16 -34.35
CA SER A 113 -7.28 -29.54 -35.49
C SER A 113 -7.84 -30.61 -36.42
N THR A 114 -9.03 -30.33 -36.98
CA THR A 114 -9.68 -31.13 -38.01
C THR A 114 -10.54 -30.25 -38.90
N THR A 115 -10.96 -30.75 -40.07
CA THR A 115 -11.85 -30.02 -40.99
C THR A 115 -13.13 -30.79 -41.22
N PHE A 116 -14.25 -30.09 -41.40
CA PHE A 116 -15.52 -30.68 -41.80
C PHE A 116 -16.19 -29.82 -42.87
N THR A 117 -17.04 -30.45 -43.67
CA THR A 117 -17.88 -29.76 -44.67
C THR A 117 -19.34 -29.98 -44.30
N THR A 118 -20.12 -28.92 -44.38
CA THR A 118 -21.57 -28.97 -44.06
C THR A 118 -22.38 -29.46 -45.25
N GLY A 119 -23.43 -30.19 -44.95
CA GLY A 119 -24.42 -30.62 -45.95
C GLY A 119 -25.24 -29.47 -46.53
N SER A 120 -26.00 -29.74 -47.60
CA SER A 120 -26.76 -28.71 -48.32
C SER A 120 -27.88 -28.03 -47.54
N SER A 121 -28.30 -28.61 -46.42
CA SER A 121 -29.34 -28.05 -45.50
C SER A 121 -28.83 -27.80 -44.10
N THR A 122 -27.53 -27.97 -43.82
CA THR A 122 -26.94 -27.85 -42.49
C THR A 122 -26.72 -26.40 -42.14
N THR A 123 -27.44 -25.89 -41.14
CA THR A 123 -27.32 -24.51 -40.64
C THR A 123 -26.73 -24.43 -39.22
N SER A 124 -26.48 -25.57 -38.59
CA SER A 124 -25.78 -25.65 -37.30
C SER A 124 -25.13 -27.01 -37.13
N VAL A 125 -24.02 -27.05 -36.39
CA VAL A 125 -23.30 -28.24 -35.95
C VAL A 125 -23.17 -28.26 -34.46
N THR A 126 -22.93 -29.42 -33.85
CA THR A 126 -22.55 -29.54 -32.45
C THR A 126 -21.06 -29.84 -32.39
N VAL A 127 -20.27 -28.90 -31.88
CA VAL A 127 -18.86 -29.14 -31.57
C VAL A 127 -18.75 -29.67 -30.15
N TYR A 128 -17.77 -30.52 -29.88
CA TYR A 128 -17.58 -31.14 -28.60
C TYR A 128 -16.10 -31.30 -28.23
N LEU A 129 -15.87 -31.28 -26.94
CA LEU A 129 -14.66 -31.72 -26.26
C LEU A 129 -15.03 -32.80 -25.27
N HIS A 130 -14.30 -33.91 -25.21
CA HIS A 130 -14.48 -34.90 -24.13
C HIS A 130 -13.16 -35.61 -23.78
N GLY A 131 -13.11 -36.11 -22.55
CA GLY A 131 -12.03 -36.98 -22.10
C GLY A 131 -12.33 -38.46 -22.36
N TRP A 132 -11.66 -39.36 -21.62
CA TRP A 132 -11.87 -40.78 -21.66
C TRP A 132 -12.05 -41.37 -20.27
N TYR A 133 -12.80 -42.46 -20.15
CA TYR A 133 -13.09 -43.11 -18.86
C TYR A 133 -11.83 -43.45 -18.09
N GLY A 134 -11.82 -43.20 -16.77
CA GLY A 134 -10.71 -43.53 -15.91
C GLY A 134 -9.42 -42.73 -16.15
N GLN A 135 -9.48 -41.73 -17.04
CA GLN A 135 -8.35 -40.82 -17.27
C GLN A 135 -8.44 -39.56 -16.37
N ALA A 136 -7.32 -38.86 -16.26
CA ALA A 136 -7.26 -37.60 -15.55
C ALA A 136 -8.12 -36.52 -16.22
N ALA A 137 -8.37 -35.44 -15.51
CA ALA A 137 -9.03 -34.26 -16.06
C ALA A 137 -8.25 -33.72 -17.27
N TYR A 138 -8.99 -33.26 -18.27
CA TYR A 138 -8.44 -32.49 -19.38
C TYR A 138 -8.76 -31.01 -19.24
N TYR A 139 -7.97 -30.21 -19.92
CA TYR A 139 -8.14 -28.77 -20.04
C TYR A 139 -8.28 -28.41 -21.51
N ALA A 140 -9.09 -27.40 -21.82
CA ALA A 140 -9.20 -26.90 -23.18
C ALA A 140 -9.36 -25.38 -23.19
N ASP A 141 -8.85 -24.75 -24.25
CA ASP A 141 -8.82 -23.32 -24.44
C ASP A 141 -8.80 -22.97 -25.93
N ASP A 142 -9.11 -21.74 -26.29
CA ASP A 142 -9.03 -21.16 -27.63
C ASP A 142 -9.69 -22.06 -28.71
N VAL A 143 -10.94 -22.45 -28.45
CA VAL A 143 -11.71 -23.24 -29.40
C VAL A 143 -12.07 -22.40 -30.62
N SER A 144 -11.82 -22.90 -31.82
CA SER A 144 -12.13 -22.19 -33.07
C SER A 144 -12.90 -23.06 -34.06
N VAL A 145 -13.95 -22.50 -34.63
CA VAL A 145 -14.67 -23.00 -35.78
C VAL A 145 -14.52 -21.98 -36.90
N SER A 146 -13.37 -21.99 -37.55
CA SER A 146 -13.01 -21.01 -38.60
C SER A 146 -13.59 -21.36 -39.95
N GLY A 147 -14.28 -20.42 -40.56
CA GLY A 147 -14.89 -20.55 -41.88
C GLY A 147 -15.89 -19.43 -42.15
N PRO A 148 -16.73 -19.57 -43.21
CA PRO A 148 -17.74 -18.56 -43.53
C PRO A 148 -18.68 -18.28 -42.35
N ASP A 149 -19.01 -16.99 -42.11
CA ASP A 149 -19.93 -16.60 -41.03
C ASP A 149 -21.29 -17.31 -41.16
N GLY A 150 -21.60 -18.17 -40.18
CA GLY A 150 -22.84 -18.94 -40.09
C GLY A 150 -24.09 -18.11 -39.74
N GLY A 151 -23.92 -16.79 -39.46
CA GLY A 151 -25.02 -15.88 -39.07
C GLY A 151 -25.42 -16.00 -37.61
N GLY A 152 -24.72 -16.81 -36.82
CA GLY A 152 -24.93 -16.94 -35.35
C GLY A 152 -24.27 -15.84 -34.52
N GLY A 153 -23.55 -14.94 -35.17
CA GLY A 153 -22.68 -13.98 -34.49
C GLY A 153 -21.67 -14.73 -33.63
N GLY A 154 -20.53 -15.17 -34.24
CA GLY A 154 -19.39 -15.60 -33.43
C GLY A 154 -19.02 -14.49 -32.47
N ASP A 155 -18.52 -14.84 -31.29
CA ASP A 155 -17.79 -13.86 -30.50
C ASP A 155 -16.70 -13.31 -31.42
N PRO A 156 -16.61 -11.99 -31.63
CA PRO A 156 -15.44 -11.47 -32.32
C PRO A 156 -14.22 -11.95 -31.51
N ASP A 157 -13.24 -12.49 -32.20
CA ASP A 157 -11.93 -12.76 -31.62
C ASP A 157 -11.57 -11.54 -30.72
N PRO A 158 -11.14 -11.71 -29.48
CA PRO A 158 -10.91 -10.58 -28.61
C PRO A 158 -9.96 -9.63 -29.33
N THR A 159 -10.48 -8.50 -29.76
CA THR A 159 -9.64 -7.46 -30.36
C THR A 159 -8.88 -6.75 -29.25
N VAL A 160 -7.68 -6.32 -29.54
CA VAL A 160 -6.90 -5.45 -28.62
C VAL A 160 -7.79 -4.30 -28.16
N PRO A 161 -7.91 -4.02 -26.85
CA PRO A 161 -8.77 -2.96 -26.35
C PRO A 161 -8.42 -1.60 -26.96
N SER A 162 -9.36 -0.66 -26.95
CA SER A 162 -9.04 0.73 -27.27
C SER A 162 -8.14 1.36 -26.20
N ALA A 163 -7.39 2.39 -26.57
CA ALA A 163 -6.61 3.16 -25.59
C ALA A 163 -7.54 3.77 -24.51
N PRO A 164 -7.16 3.72 -23.22
CA PRO A 164 -7.93 4.35 -22.16
C PRO A 164 -8.11 5.85 -22.40
N ALA A 165 -9.33 6.34 -22.14
CA ALA A 165 -9.66 7.76 -22.21
C ALA A 165 -9.86 8.34 -20.80
N GLY A 166 -9.84 9.67 -20.70
CA GLY A 166 -10.13 10.37 -19.45
C GLY A 166 -9.07 10.16 -18.37
N LEU A 167 -7.82 9.84 -18.75
CA LEU A 167 -6.74 9.77 -17.78
C LEU A 167 -6.59 11.12 -17.09
N ALA A 168 -6.72 11.11 -15.78
CA ALA A 168 -6.55 12.26 -14.90
C ALA A 168 -5.54 11.94 -13.79
N ALA A 169 -4.77 12.94 -13.42
CA ALA A 169 -3.89 12.91 -12.27
C ALA A 169 -4.45 13.87 -11.20
N GLY A 170 -4.47 13.41 -9.95
CA GLY A 170 -4.96 14.17 -8.80
C GLY A 170 -4.16 13.87 -7.54
N ASN A 171 -4.49 14.57 -6.45
CA ASN A 171 -3.91 14.34 -5.11
C ASN A 171 -2.38 14.16 -5.13
N ALA A 172 -1.67 15.02 -5.88
CA ALA A 172 -0.23 14.96 -5.94
C ALA A 172 0.37 15.32 -4.57
N THR A 173 1.01 14.34 -3.93
CA THR A 173 1.84 14.55 -2.74
C THR A 173 3.30 14.79 -3.16
N SER A 174 4.20 14.97 -2.21
CA SER A 174 5.63 15.08 -2.49
C SER A 174 6.25 13.79 -3.03
N SER A 175 5.57 12.64 -2.87
CA SER A 175 6.12 11.32 -3.22
C SER A 175 5.15 10.41 -3.98
N SER A 176 3.93 10.88 -4.27
CA SER A 176 2.92 10.09 -4.98
C SER A 176 1.97 10.96 -5.80
N VAL A 177 1.32 10.31 -6.79
CA VAL A 177 0.25 10.91 -7.61
C VAL A 177 -0.85 9.86 -7.78
N ASP A 178 -2.10 10.25 -7.56
CA ASP A 178 -3.26 9.42 -7.85
C ASP A 178 -3.63 9.55 -9.32
N LEU A 179 -3.87 8.41 -9.97
CA LEU A 179 -4.31 8.33 -11.36
C LEU A 179 -5.69 7.67 -11.43
N SER A 180 -6.54 8.17 -12.31
CA SER A 180 -7.84 7.58 -12.63
C SER A 180 -8.14 7.74 -14.12
N TRP A 181 -8.90 6.78 -14.68
CA TRP A 181 -9.28 6.76 -16.11
C TRP A 181 -10.63 6.11 -16.32
N SER A 182 -11.17 6.22 -17.52
CA SER A 182 -12.42 5.58 -17.89
C SER A 182 -12.20 4.08 -18.18
N ALA A 183 -13.17 3.27 -17.75
CA ALA A 183 -13.16 1.84 -18.08
C ALA A 183 -13.20 1.64 -19.61
N VAL A 184 -12.41 0.66 -20.07
CA VAL A 184 -12.35 0.27 -21.49
C VAL A 184 -13.08 -1.04 -21.67
N SER A 185 -14.01 -1.08 -22.62
CA SER A 185 -14.74 -2.32 -22.95
C SER A 185 -13.79 -3.40 -23.44
N GLY A 186 -13.92 -4.61 -22.91
CA GLY A 186 -13.07 -5.74 -23.26
C GLY A 186 -11.69 -5.74 -22.62
N ALA A 187 -11.35 -4.77 -21.75
CA ALA A 187 -10.12 -4.79 -20.99
C ALA A 187 -10.25 -5.68 -19.75
N THR A 188 -9.24 -6.50 -19.50
CA THR A 188 -9.09 -7.34 -18.29
C THR A 188 -8.10 -6.75 -17.30
N GLY A 189 -7.30 -5.75 -17.71
CA GLY A 189 -6.33 -5.05 -16.89
C GLY A 189 -5.78 -3.80 -17.55
N TYR A 190 -4.92 -3.10 -16.83
CA TYR A 190 -4.29 -1.86 -17.29
C TYR A 190 -2.82 -1.83 -16.88
N ASN A 191 -1.95 -1.34 -17.77
CA ASN A 191 -0.56 -1.04 -17.48
C ASN A 191 -0.39 0.46 -17.29
N VAL A 192 0.31 0.85 -16.24
CA VAL A 192 0.59 2.25 -15.92
C VAL A 192 2.04 2.58 -16.23
N TYR A 193 2.26 3.69 -16.90
CA TYR A 193 3.57 4.16 -17.33
C TYR A 193 3.88 5.51 -16.69
N ARG A 194 5.13 5.65 -16.25
CA ARG A 194 5.72 6.92 -15.80
C ARG A 194 6.93 7.21 -16.68
N ASP A 195 6.96 8.38 -17.30
CA ASP A 195 8.05 8.83 -18.19
C ASP A 195 8.41 7.78 -19.26
N GLY A 196 7.38 7.13 -19.81
CA GLY A 196 7.53 6.07 -20.82
C GLY A 196 7.86 4.68 -20.28
N THR A 197 8.18 4.53 -18.99
CA THR A 197 8.51 3.25 -18.36
C THR A 197 7.30 2.68 -17.63
N LYS A 198 6.99 1.39 -17.83
CA LYS A 198 5.93 0.68 -17.08
C LYS A 198 6.32 0.58 -15.61
N VAL A 199 5.45 1.06 -14.73
CA VAL A 199 5.66 1.08 -13.27
C VAL A 199 4.66 0.23 -12.50
N SER A 200 3.50 -0.09 -13.09
CA SER A 200 2.47 -0.89 -12.41
C SER A 200 1.58 -1.60 -13.43
N ALA A 201 0.90 -2.66 -12.96
CA ALA A 201 -0.22 -3.30 -13.65
C ALA A 201 -1.36 -3.48 -12.65
N VAL A 202 -2.58 -3.12 -13.02
CA VAL A 202 -3.77 -3.12 -12.15
C VAL A 202 -5.00 -3.61 -12.91
N THR A 203 -6.00 -4.10 -12.19
CA THR A 203 -7.29 -4.52 -12.78
C THR A 203 -8.37 -3.44 -12.65
N GLY A 204 -8.18 -2.48 -11.75
CA GLY A 204 -9.09 -1.34 -11.56
C GLY A 204 -8.79 -0.17 -12.48
N THR A 205 -9.64 0.84 -12.45
CA THR A 205 -9.54 2.09 -13.25
C THR A 205 -8.89 3.26 -12.50
N SER A 206 -8.19 2.96 -11.41
CA SER A 206 -7.42 3.94 -10.63
C SER A 206 -6.26 3.27 -9.92
N THR A 207 -5.23 4.06 -9.63
CA THR A 207 -4.06 3.62 -8.83
C THR A 207 -3.31 4.83 -8.30
N THR A 208 -2.53 4.61 -7.23
CA THR A 208 -1.56 5.60 -6.73
C THR A 208 -0.15 5.18 -7.17
N VAL A 209 0.54 6.05 -7.89
CA VAL A 209 1.97 5.87 -8.22
C VAL A 209 2.80 6.52 -7.12
N SER A 210 3.54 5.72 -6.38
CA SER A 210 4.37 6.14 -5.23
C SER A 210 5.87 6.08 -5.55
N GLY A 211 6.71 6.54 -4.62
CA GLY A 211 8.18 6.54 -4.77
C GLY A 211 8.67 7.60 -5.76
N LEU A 212 7.93 8.69 -5.87
CA LEU A 212 8.29 9.84 -6.70
C LEU A 212 9.19 10.81 -5.93
N SER A 213 10.04 11.54 -6.64
CA SER A 213 10.80 12.65 -6.08
C SER A 213 9.90 13.89 -5.98
N ALA A 214 10.09 14.68 -4.93
CA ALA A 214 9.36 15.90 -4.72
C ALA A 214 9.66 17.01 -5.74
N SER A 215 8.77 17.99 -5.89
CA SER A 215 8.88 19.12 -6.84
C SER A 215 9.28 18.69 -8.27
N THR A 216 8.93 17.45 -8.64
CA THR A 216 9.35 16.85 -9.91
C THR A 216 8.13 16.64 -10.80
N ALA A 217 8.22 17.10 -12.03
CA ALA A 217 7.19 16.85 -13.03
C ALA A 217 7.36 15.44 -13.61
N TYR A 218 6.29 14.68 -13.66
CA TYR A 218 6.20 13.35 -14.26
C TYR A 218 5.12 13.32 -15.34
N SER A 219 5.35 12.50 -16.36
CA SER A 219 4.36 12.21 -17.40
C SER A 219 3.79 10.81 -17.19
N PHE A 220 2.47 10.69 -17.13
CA PHE A 220 1.79 9.42 -16.93
C PHE A 220 0.96 9.05 -18.15
N GLN A 221 0.94 7.76 -18.47
CA GLN A 221 0.09 7.16 -19.51
C GLN A 221 -0.43 5.82 -19.00
N VAL A 222 -1.54 5.36 -19.57
CA VAL A 222 -2.14 4.05 -19.25
C VAL A 222 -2.50 3.35 -20.54
N SER A 223 -2.26 2.04 -20.63
CA SER A 223 -2.79 1.16 -21.68
C SER A 223 -3.75 0.16 -21.07
N ALA A 224 -4.69 -0.34 -21.86
CA ALA A 224 -5.58 -1.43 -21.51
C ALA A 224 -5.05 -2.75 -22.06
N THR A 225 -5.27 -3.85 -21.36
CA THR A 225 -4.81 -5.18 -21.74
C THR A 225 -5.95 -6.18 -21.72
N ASN A 226 -5.91 -7.15 -22.62
CA ASN A 226 -6.74 -8.35 -22.60
C ASN A 226 -5.97 -9.53 -23.26
N ALA A 227 -6.65 -10.65 -23.51
CA ALA A 227 -6.04 -11.83 -24.14
C ALA A 227 -5.48 -11.55 -25.54
N ALA A 228 -6.05 -10.61 -26.30
CA ALA A 228 -5.57 -10.24 -27.63
C ALA A 228 -4.32 -9.36 -27.62
N GLY A 229 -4.00 -8.76 -26.46
CA GLY A 229 -2.81 -7.93 -26.32
C GLY A 229 -3.04 -6.62 -25.59
N GLU A 230 -2.08 -5.71 -25.75
CA GLU A 230 -2.03 -4.40 -25.10
C GLU A 230 -2.41 -3.30 -26.10
N SER A 231 -3.27 -2.39 -25.68
CA SER A 231 -3.72 -1.24 -26.47
C SER A 231 -2.59 -0.21 -26.70
N ALA A 232 -2.82 0.73 -27.60
CA ALA A 232 -2.08 1.98 -27.58
C ALA A 232 -2.22 2.66 -26.19
N ARG A 233 -1.22 3.46 -25.81
CA ARG A 233 -1.26 4.24 -24.57
C ARG A 233 -2.25 5.40 -24.70
N SER A 234 -2.84 5.80 -23.57
CA SER A 234 -3.64 7.02 -23.47
C SER A 234 -2.87 8.26 -23.90
N ALA A 235 -3.56 9.37 -24.09
CA ALA A 235 -2.93 10.68 -24.02
C ALA A 235 -2.17 10.82 -22.70
N ALA A 236 -1.00 11.47 -22.74
CA ALA A 236 -0.21 11.70 -21.53
C ALA A 236 -0.88 12.77 -20.65
N VAL A 237 -0.87 12.56 -19.35
CA VAL A 237 -1.19 13.58 -18.36
C VAL A 237 0.08 13.91 -17.56
N SER A 238 0.35 15.19 -17.38
CA SER A 238 1.47 15.63 -16.54
C SER A 238 0.97 15.98 -15.14
N ALA A 239 1.71 15.55 -14.12
CA ALA A 239 1.52 16.00 -12.76
C ALA A 239 2.88 16.34 -12.16
N THR A 240 2.93 17.47 -11.44
CA THR A 240 4.11 17.82 -10.64
C THR A 240 3.81 17.39 -9.21
N THR A 241 4.68 16.56 -8.64
CA THR A 241 4.60 16.26 -7.21
C THR A 241 4.66 17.56 -6.43
N ALA A 242 3.92 17.61 -5.33
CA ALA A 242 4.02 18.74 -4.42
C ALA A 242 5.50 19.02 -4.11
N PRO A 243 5.90 20.26 -3.83
CA PRO A 243 7.19 20.51 -3.28
C PRO A 243 7.40 19.47 -2.19
N GLY A 244 8.53 18.76 -2.21
CA GLY A 244 8.98 18.14 -1.00
C GLY A 244 9.01 19.29 -0.04
N GLY A 245 8.12 19.27 0.94
CA GLY A 245 8.53 19.92 2.16
C GLY A 245 9.88 19.27 2.39
N GLY A 246 10.94 19.92 2.01
CA GLY A 246 12.22 19.59 2.50
C GLY A 246 11.93 19.34 3.93
N ASP A 247 12.23 18.09 4.37
CA ASP A 247 12.33 17.94 5.77
C ASP A 247 11.02 17.85 6.56
N GLY A 248 10.25 16.75 6.38
CA GLY A 248 9.38 16.24 7.44
C GLY A 248 8.54 17.26 8.26
N ASN A 249 8.25 18.43 7.73
CA ASN A 249 7.38 19.40 8.39
C ASN A 249 5.89 19.09 8.11
N HIS A 250 5.53 17.80 8.28
CA HIS A 250 4.15 17.40 8.39
C HIS A 250 3.67 17.82 9.77
N GLY A 251 2.76 18.77 9.80
CA GLY A 251 2.21 19.28 11.04
C GLY A 251 1.91 20.76 11.06
N GLY A 252 1.81 21.40 9.90
CA GLY A 252 1.44 22.81 9.72
C GLY A 252 1.98 23.75 10.81
N ASN A 253 2.74 24.75 10.47
CA ASN A 253 3.24 25.82 11.36
C ASN A 253 4.08 25.39 12.60
N LEU A 254 4.66 24.18 12.62
CA LEU A 254 5.71 23.88 13.60
C LEU A 254 6.99 24.62 13.22
N PRO A 255 7.77 25.12 14.20
CA PRO A 255 9.09 25.66 13.94
C PRO A 255 10.01 24.57 13.36
N GLU A 256 11.03 24.98 12.61
CA GLU A 256 12.01 24.08 12.02
C GLU A 256 12.67 23.18 13.08
N HIS A 257 13.07 23.79 14.20
CA HIS A 257 13.51 23.08 15.40
C HIS A 257 12.43 23.14 16.46
N ALA A 258 12.03 21.98 16.96
CA ALA A 258 10.89 21.85 17.86
C ALA A 258 11.22 21.04 19.11
N VAL A 259 10.56 21.39 20.18
CA VAL A 259 10.64 20.69 21.47
C VAL A 259 9.36 19.94 21.74
N THR A 260 9.47 18.63 21.96
CA THR A 260 8.35 17.78 22.38
C THR A 260 8.41 17.55 23.89
N GLY A 261 7.27 17.67 24.57
CA GLY A 261 7.15 17.34 26.00
C GLY A 261 5.98 16.40 26.24
N TYR A 262 6.22 15.30 26.96
CA TYR A 262 5.16 14.44 27.44
C TYR A 262 4.46 15.05 28.64
N TRP A 263 3.15 15.16 28.57
CA TRP A 263 2.32 15.58 29.70
C TRP A 263 1.60 14.36 30.29
N GLN A 264 1.72 14.18 31.62
CA GLN A 264 1.21 13.00 32.31
C GLN A 264 -0.26 13.18 32.72
N ASN A 265 -1.13 12.34 32.21
CA ASN A 265 -2.53 12.17 32.58
C ASN A 265 -2.67 11.31 33.87
N PHE A 266 -1.70 11.36 34.75
CA PHE A 266 -1.67 10.60 36.01
C PHE A 266 -0.70 11.24 37.01
N ASN A 267 -0.84 10.85 38.29
CA ASN A 267 0.07 11.27 39.33
C ASN A 267 1.03 10.12 39.70
N ASN A 268 2.32 10.35 39.51
CA ASN A 268 3.40 9.40 39.86
C ASN A 268 4.47 10.02 40.76
N GLY A 269 4.15 11.11 41.46
CA GLY A 269 5.08 11.86 42.30
C GLY A 269 5.73 13.06 41.62
N ALA A 270 5.59 13.24 40.33
CA ALA A 270 5.94 14.45 39.61
C ALA A 270 4.94 15.57 39.91
N THR A 271 5.25 16.81 39.51
CA THR A 271 4.32 17.94 39.66
C THR A 271 3.06 17.68 38.83
N VAL A 272 1.90 17.70 39.51
CA VAL A 272 0.60 17.67 38.82
C VAL A 272 0.39 19.00 38.11
N GLN A 273 0.22 18.94 36.77
CA GLN A 273 0.04 20.10 35.90
C GLN A 273 -1.29 20.01 35.12
N LYS A 274 -1.89 21.16 34.82
CA LYS A 274 -2.85 21.29 33.73
C LYS A 274 -2.09 21.51 32.41
N ILE A 275 -2.76 21.31 31.27
CA ILE A 275 -2.16 21.61 29.94
C ILE A 275 -1.78 23.11 29.86
N SER A 276 -2.57 24.01 30.48
CA SER A 276 -2.24 25.43 30.55
C SER A 276 -0.90 25.72 31.22
N ASP A 277 -0.50 24.90 32.21
CA ASP A 277 0.71 25.13 33.03
C ASP A 277 2.00 24.73 32.28
N VAL A 278 1.89 23.96 31.18
CA VAL A 278 3.05 23.54 30.40
C VAL A 278 3.77 24.76 29.81
N PRO A 279 5.10 24.89 29.99
CA PRO A 279 5.87 26.04 29.48
C PRO A 279 5.73 26.23 27.97
N SER A 280 5.80 27.49 27.53
CA SER A 280 5.74 27.84 26.10
C SER A 280 6.96 27.39 25.29
N ALA A 281 8.00 26.90 25.93
CA ALA A 281 9.16 26.30 25.31
C ALA A 281 8.84 24.98 24.58
N TYR A 282 7.74 24.31 24.96
CA TYR A 282 7.28 23.10 24.28
C TYR A 282 6.42 23.44 23.07
N ASP A 283 6.77 22.91 21.90
CA ASP A 283 6.06 23.11 20.64
C ASP A 283 5.03 22.01 20.37
N ILE A 284 5.35 20.78 20.82
CA ILE A 284 4.47 19.61 20.77
C ILE A 284 4.27 19.10 22.19
N ILE A 285 3.02 18.94 22.62
CA ILE A 285 2.65 18.36 23.90
C ILE A 285 2.01 17.01 23.64
N ALA A 286 2.69 15.92 24.01
CA ALA A 286 2.19 14.56 23.88
C ALA A 286 1.46 14.15 25.17
N VAL A 287 0.16 13.93 25.08
CA VAL A 287 -0.70 13.56 26.22
C VAL A 287 -0.58 12.07 26.51
N ALA A 288 0.05 11.70 27.60
CA ALA A 288 0.33 10.33 28.00
C ALA A 288 -0.71 9.80 29.00
N PHE A 289 -1.51 8.75 28.70
CA PHE A 289 -1.59 7.96 27.49
C PHE A 289 -3.03 7.61 27.12
N ALA A 290 -3.26 7.28 25.85
CA ALA A 290 -4.44 6.54 25.45
C ALA A 290 -4.21 5.04 25.61
N ASP A 291 -5.19 4.35 26.18
CA ASP A 291 -5.14 2.95 26.53
C ASP A 291 -5.81 2.04 25.50
N ALA A 292 -5.43 0.76 25.49
CA ALA A 292 -6.12 -0.26 24.71
C ALA A 292 -7.57 -0.45 25.18
N THR A 293 -8.46 -0.76 24.25
CA THR A 293 -9.82 -1.21 24.54
C THR A 293 -9.90 -2.74 24.41
N THR A 294 -11.08 -3.31 24.65
CA THR A 294 -11.35 -4.74 24.36
C THR A 294 -11.41 -5.06 22.87
N THR A 295 -11.53 -4.05 22.01
CA THR A 295 -11.49 -4.22 20.55
C THR A 295 -10.05 -4.13 20.07
N PRO A 296 -9.50 -5.16 19.42
CA PRO A 296 -8.11 -5.16 18.97
C PRO A 296 -7.77 -3.91 18.13
N GLY A 297 -6.67 -3.25 18.49
CA GLY A 297 -6.18 -2.03 17.85
C GLY A 297 -6.90 -0.74 18.24
N ALA A 298 -8.13 -0.80 18.77
CA ALA A 298 -8.84 0.40 19.18
C ALA A 298 -8.29 0.96 20.49
N VAL A 299 -8.24 2.27 20.60
CA VAL A 299 -7.76 3.00 21.79
C VAL A 299 -8.83 3.92 22.37
N THR A 300 -8.69 4.23 23.64
CA THR A 300 -9.53 5.17 24.38
C THR A 300 -8.67 6.10 25.22
N PHE A 301 -9.18 7.27 25.54
CA PHE A 301 -8.55 8.21 26.46
C PHE A 301 -9.58 8.70 27.47
N ASN A 302 -9.21 8.63 28.74
CA ASN A 302 -10.00 9.15 29.84
C ASN A 302 -9.11 10.06 30.70
N LEU A 303 -9.51 11.31 30.86
CA LEU A 303 -8.80 12.23 31.75
C LEU A 303 -8.89 11.74 33.19
N ASP A 304 -7.74 11.53 33.85
CA ASP A 304 -7.67 11.18 35.28
C ASP A 304 -7.96 12.41 36.16
N SER A 305 -9.21 12.82 36.22
CA SER A 305 -9.64 13.99 36.95
C SER A 305 -9.28 13.92 38.47
N ALA A 306 -9.29 12.72 39.05
CA ALA A 306 -8.97 12.50 40.46
C ALA A 306 -7.46 12.67 40.72
N GLY A 307 -6.60 12.00 39.94
CA GLY A 307 -5.15 12.12 40.01
C GLY A 307 -4.66 13.55 39.69
N LEU A 308 -5.42 14.26 38.84
CA LEU A 308 -5.14 15.65 38.44
C LEU A 308 -5.89 16.71 39.25
N LYS A 309 -6.21 16.39 40.50
CA LYS A 309 -6.76 17.35 41.50
C LYS A 309 -8.04 18.06 41.02
N GLY A 310 -8.94 17.34 40.34
CA GLY A 310 -10.21 17.88 39.86
C GLY A 310 -10.14 18.62 38.54
N TYR A 311 -9.10 18.40 37.72
CA TYR A 311 -9.02 18.92 36.37
C TYR A 311 -10.12 18.31 35.51
N THR A 312 -11.03 19.12 34.97
CA THR A 312 -12.20 18.62 34.23
C THR A 312 -11.92 18.50 32.76
N VAL A 313 -12.71 17.65 32.08
CA VAL A 313 -12.61 17.47 30.61
C VAL A 313 -12.85 18.77 29.85
N ASP A 314 -13.78 19.61 30.29
CA ASP A 314 -14.04 20.91 29.64
C ASP A 314 -12.86 21.87 29.82
N GLN A 315 -12.24 21.92 31.00
CA GLN A 315 -11.00 22.67 31.21
C GLN A 315 -9.86 22.15 30.34
N PHE A 316 -9.68 20.83 30.30
CA PHE A 316 -8.67 20.18 29.46
C PHE A 316 -8.80 20.56 27.99
N LYS A 317 -10.02 20.47 27.41
CA LYS A 317 -10.30 20.88 26.03
C LYS A 317 -10.06 22.39 25.81
N ALA A 318 -10.43 23.22 26.77
CA ALA A 318 -10.19 24.67 26.69
C ALA A 318 -8.69 24.97 26.66
N ASP A 319 -7.90 24.30 27.52
CA ASP A 319 -6.46 24.48 27.61
C ASP A 319 -5.75 23.98 26.32
N ILE A 320 -6.18 22.86 25.73
CA ILE A 320 -5.70 22.40 24.43
C ILE A 320 -5.91 23.48 23.39
N LYS A 321 -7.14 24.00 23.28
CA LYS A 321 -7.48 25.07 22.33
C LYS A 321 -6.63 26.34 22.57
N ALA A 322 -6.36 26.68 23.83
CA ALA A 322 -5.53 27.84 24.15
C ALA A 322 -4.06 27.62 23.71
N LYS A 323 -3.48 26.43 23.92
CA LYS A 323 -2.14 26.07 23.42
C LYS A 323 -2.07 26.13 21.90
N GLN A 324 -3.09 25.61 21.22
CA GLN A 324 -3.18 25.65 19.75
C GLN A 324 -3.28 27.09 19.23
N ALA A 325 -4.04 27.94 19.89
CA ALA A 325 -4.13 29.37 19.57
C ALA A 325 -2.78 30.10 19.76
N ALA A 326 -1.92 29.60 20.66
CA ALA A 326 -0.55 30.06 20.84
C ALA A 326 0.47 29.39 19.87
N GLY A 327 0.01 28.69 18.85
CA GLY A 327 0.84 28.04 17.83
C GLY A 327 1.44 26.69 18.24
N LYS A 328 1.04 26.15 19.41
CA LYS A 328 1.53 24.84 19.89
C LYS A 328 0.66 23.71 19.35
N LYS A 329 1.18 22.48 19.36
CA LYS A 329 0.47 21.27 18.99
C LYS A 329 0.23 20.39 20.20
N VAL A 330 -0.96 19.83 20.31
CA VAL A 330 -1.31 18.90 21.37
C VAL A 330 -1.77 17.60 20.75
N ILE A 331 -1.05 16.53 20.99
CA ILE A 331 -1.30 15.21 20.41
C ILE A 331 -1.58 14.19 21.51
N VAL A 332 -2.23 13.09 21.17
CA VAL A 332 -2.42 11.98 22.10
C VAL A 332 -1.32 10.93 21.88
N SER A 333 -0.64 10.52 22.96
CA SER A 333 0.32 9.42 22.92
C SER A 333 -0.38 8.11 23.21
N VAL A 334 -0.02 7.06 22.46
CA VAL A 334 -0.58 5.71 22.55
C VAL A 334 0.52 4.75 23.01
N GLY A 335 0.32 4.08 24.14
CA GLY A 335 1.26 3.06 24.62
C GLY A 335 1.82 3.35 26.02
N GLY A 336 3.14 3.62 26.08
CA GLY A 336 3.91 3.71 27.32
C GLY A 336 4.23 2.36 27.94
N GLU A 337 5.02 2.35 29.04
CA GLU A 337 5.55 1.15 29.73
C GLU A 337 4.48 0.07 30.02
N LYS A 338 3.26 0.49 30.35
CA LYS A 338 2.15 -0.42 30.68
C LYS A 338 1.15 -0.59 29.54
N GLY A 339 1.41 0.02 28.39
CA GLY A 339 0.53 -0.02 27.24
C GLY A 339 0.44 -1.42 26.65
N THR A 340 -0.78 -1.87 26.32
CA THR A 340 -1.06 -3.18 25.73
C THR A 340 -1.66 -3.08 24.34
N VAL A 341 -1.60 -1.91 23.73
CA VAL A 341 -2.13 -1.69 22.37
C VAL A 341 -1.35 -2.52 21.36
N SER A 342 -2.06 -3.28 20.54
CA SER A 342 -1.47 -4.10 19.48
C SER A 342 -2.20 -3.89 18.16
N VAL A 343 -1.44 -3.62 17.10
CA VAL A 343 -1.92 -3.46 15.72
C VAL A 343 -1.25 -4.54 14.87
N SER A 344 -1.91 -5.70 14.76
CA SER A 344 -1.30 -6.94 14.25
C SER A 344 -1.97 -7.54 13.02
N ASP A 345 -3.06 -6.92 12.54
CA ASP A 345 -3.84 -7.34 11.36
C ASP A 345 -4.58 -6.14 10.72
N PRO A 346 -5.21 -6.29 9.53
CA PRO A 346 -5.91 -5.20 8.85
C PRO A 346 -7.10 -4.63 9.64
N ALA A 347 -7.80 -5.45 10.44
CA ALA A 347 -8.94 -5.00 11.23
C ALA A 347 -8.47 -4.12 12.39
N SER A 348 -7.44 -4.55 13.13
CA SER A 348 -6.83 -3.77 14.20
C SER A 348 -6.22 -2.46 13.70
N ALA A 349 -5.62 -2.45 12.48
CA ALA A 349 -5.14 -1.23 11.85
C ALA A 349 -6.27 -0.24 11.56
N THR A 350 -7.40 -0.72 11.07
CA THR A 350 -8.61 0.09 10.83
C THR A 350 -9.19 0.62 12.14
N ASN A 351 -9.28 -0.23 13.17
CA ASN A 351 -9.79 0.15 14.49
C ASN A 351 -8.91 1.23 15.14
N PHE A 352 -7.58 1.09 15.04
CA PHE A 352 -6.63 2.09 15.52
C PHE A 352 -6.87 3.45 14.85
N ALA A 353 -6.86 3.49 13.53
CA ALA A 353 -7.06 4.73 12.77
C ALA A 353 -8.40 5.41 13.11
N ASN A 354 -9.48 4.62 13.24
CA ASN A 354 -10.81 5.15 13.55
C ASN A 354 -10.90 5.68 14.99
N SER A 355 -10.36 4.96 15.95
CA SER A 355 -10.43 5.36 17.38
C SER A 355 -9.55 6.57 17.66
N VAL A 356 -8.32 6.62 17.11
CA VAL A 356 -7.46 7.81 17.24
C VAL A 356 -8.13 9.03 16.59
N TYR A 357 -8.68 8.89 15.38
CA TYR A 357 -9.42 9.96 14.73
C TYR A 357 -10.61 10.45 15.57
N SER A 358 -11.34 9.52 16.19
CA SER A 358 -12.44 9.88 17.12
C SER A 358 -11.94 10.65 18.35
N LEU A 359 -10.80 10.28 18.92
CA LEU A 359 -10.19 11.02 20.02
C LEU A 359 -9.77 12.42 19.58
N MET A 360 -9.17 12.57 18.39
CA MET A 360 -8.83 13.88 17.83
C MET A 360 -10.08 14.78 17.73
N GLN A 361 -11.20 14.25 17.21
CA GLN A 361 -12.45 15.00 17.12
C GLN A 361 -13.05 15.34 18.50
N THR A 362 -12.91 14.42 19.47
CA THR A 362 -13.52 14.55 20.79
C THR A 362 -12.80 15.58 21.65
N TYR A 363 -11.47 15.55 21.64
CA TYR A 363 -10.63 16.37 22.53
C TYR A 363 -9.95 17.54 21.81
N GLY A 364 -9.94 17.55 20.49
CA GLY A 364 -9.26 18.56 19.66
C GLY A 364 -7.78 18.31 19.49
N PHE A 365 -7.32 17.05 19.58
CA PHE A 365 -5.90 16.73 19.35
C PHE A 365 -5.48 16.99 17.89
N ASP A 366 -4.24 17.48 17.73
CA ASP A 366 -3.63 17.73 16.42
C ASP A 366 -3.07 16.45 15.76
N GLY A 367 -2.99 15.35 16.50
CA GLY A 367 -2.40 14.12 15.97
C GLY A 367 -2.17 13.04 17.02
N VAL A 368 -1.23 12.16 16.72
CA VAL A 368 -0.90 10.98 17.52
C VAL A 368 0.60 10.80 17.68
N ASP A 369 0.99 10.31 18.83
CA ASP A 369 2.32 9.79 19.12
C ASP A 369 2.25 8.28 19.33
N ILE A 370 3.24 7.55 18.82
CA ILE A 370 3.36 6.10 18.94
C ILE A 370 4.48 5.76 19.92
N ASP A 371 4.13 5.30 21.12
CA ASP A 371 5.03 4.94 22.22
C ASP A 371 4.79 3.48 22.68
N LEU A 372 4.76 2.53 21.72
CA LEU A 372 4.50 1.12 22.00
C LEU A 372 5.77 0.39 22.43
N GLU A 373 5.96 0.18 23.72
CA GLU A 373 7.14 -0.48 24.29
C GLU A 373 7.04 -2.03 24.27
N ASN A 374 5.91 -2.58 23.88
CA ASN A 374 5.64 -4.02 23.76
C ASN A 374 5.84 -4.56 22.34
N GLY A 375 6.45 -3.77 21.46
CA GLY A 375 6.72 -4.10 20.06
C GLY A 375 5.68 -3.55 19.09
N LEU A 376 6.06 -3.50 17.80
CA LEU A 376 5.29 -2.88 16.73
C LEU A 376 5.37 -3.71 15.46
N ASN A 377 4.20 -4.01 14.85
CA ASN A 377 4.15 -4.64 13.53
C ASN A 377 4.22 -3.55 12.44
N PRO A 378 5.31 -3.48 11.66
CA PRO A 378 5.52 -2.38 10.73
C PRO A 378 4.51 -2.35 9.57
N THR A 379 4.00 -3.49 9.13
CA THR A 379 3.01 -3.56 8.05
C THR A 379 1.69 -2.92 8.46
N TYR A 380 1.14 -3.36 9.58
CA TYR A 380 -0.19 -2.93 10.00
C TYR A 380 -0.18 -1.57 10.69
N MET A 381 0.91 -1.19 11.38
CA MET A 381 1.05 0.17 11.89
C MET A 381 1.20 1.19 10.75
N THR A 382 1.96 0.87 9.69
CA THR A 382 2.01 1.68 8.47
C THR A 382 0.61 1.88 7.88
N GLN A 383 -0.16 0.80 7.76
CA GLN A 383 -1.54 0.85 7.26
C GLN A 383 -2.43 1.74 8.13
N ALA A 384 -2.33 1.61 9.46
CA ALA A 384 -3.11 2.38 10.42
C ALA A 384 -2.80 3.88 10.33
N LEU A 385 -1.52 4.26 10.31
CA LEU A 385 -1.11 5.67 10.27
C LEU A 385 -1.43 6.33 8.93
N ARG A 386 -1.30 5.62 7.81
CA ARG A 386 -1.75 6.11 6.51
C ARG A 386 -3.27 6.28 6.42
N ALA A 387 -4.03 5.34 6.98
CA ALA A 387 -5.49 5.47 7.06
C ALA A 387 -5.91 6.66 7.96
N LEU A 388 -5.21 6.89 9.07
CA LEU A 388 -5.43 8.06 9.92
C LEU A 388 -5.09 9.37 9.18
N SER A 389 -3.96 9.41 8.49
CA SER A 389 -3.53 10.58 7.69
C SER A 389 -4.54 10.91 6.58
N ALA A 390 -5.07 9.91 5.89
CA ALA A 390 -6.11 10.10 4.89
C ALA A 390 -7.41 10.69 5.46
N LYS A 391 -7.73 10.43 6.73
CA LYS A 391 -8.90 10.99 7.43
C LYS A 391 -8.66 12.39 7.97
N ALA A 392 -7.50 12.62 8.57
CA ALA A 392 -7.17 13.85 9.28
C ALA A 392 -6.63 14.97 8.36
N GLY A 393 -6.08 14.61 7.19
CA GLY A 393 -5.52 15.55 6.24
C GLY A 393 -4.07 15.96 6.56
N SER A 394 -3.55 16.93 5.79
CA SER A 394 -2.13 17.34 5.81
C SER A 394 -1.67 18.05 7.10
N GLY A 395 -2.60 18.43 7.97
CA GLY A 395 -2.28 19.05 9.27
C GLY A 395 -1.97 18.04 10.37
N LEU A 396 -2.09 16.74 10.12
CA LEU A 396 -1.86 15.68 11.12
C LEU A 396 -0.41 15.67 11.60
N ILE A 397 -0.24 15.67 12.92
CA ILE A 397 1.05 15.44 13.58
C ILE A 397 1.17 13.95 13.87
N ILE A 398 2.24 13.31 13.40
CA ILE A 398 2.60 11.95 13.77
C ILE A 398 3.99 11.96 14.38
N THR A 399 4.11 11.57 15.64
CA THR A 399 5.39 11.38 16.31
C THR A 399 5.57 9.93 16.73
N MET A 400 6.79 9.52 16.97
CA MET A 400 7.13 8.18 17.47
C MET A 400 8.18 8.30 18.56
N ALA A 401 8.09 7.47 19.61
CA ALA A 401 9.05 7.44 20.71
C ALA A 401 9.65 6.03 20.90
N PRO A 402 10.35 5.48 19.90
CA PRO A 402 10.98 4.18 20.02
C PRO A 402 12.07 4.15 21.08
N GLN A 403 12.32 2.99 21.66
CA GLN A 403 13.55 2.72 22.40
C GLN A 403 14.75 2.70 21.45
N THR A 404 15.96 2.91 21.97
CA THR A 404 17.17 2.90 21.12
C THR A 404 17.36 1.59 20.36
N ILE A 405 16.99 0.45 20.97
CA ILE A 405 17.09 -0.87 20.33
C ILE A 405 16.21 -0.99 19.07
N ASP A 406 15.08 -0.32 19.05
CA ASP A 406 14.14 -0.32 17.93
C ASP A 406 14.64 0.47 16.71
N MET A 407 15.72 1.23 16.89
CA MET A 407 16.32 2.10 15.86
C MET A 407 17.74 1.65 15.46
N GLN A 408 18.18 0.45 15.89
CA GLN A 408 19.51 -0.09 15.56
C GLN A 408 19.61 -0.64 14.12
N SER A 409 18.48 -0.93 13.48
CA SER A 409 18.43 -1.49 12.13
C SER A 409 17.19 -1.00 11.38
N THR A 410 17.35 -0.67 10.10
CA THR A 410 16.22 -0.33 9.20
C THR A 410 15.19 -1.44 9.05
N GLY A 411 15.52 -2.66 9.46
CA GLY A 411 14.60 -3.81 9.52
C GLY A 411 13.79 -3.90 10.82
N ALA A 412 14.17 -3.16 11.88
CA ALA A 412 13.44 -3.14 13.14
C ALA A 412 12.05 -2.51 12.96
N GLY A 413 11.08 -2.94 13.75
CA GLY A 413 9.68 -2.60 13.57
C GLY A 413 9.41 -1.10 13.50
N TYR A 414 9.93 -0.33 14.44
CA TYR A 414 9.79 1.12 14.48
C TYR A 414 10.51 1.81 13.32
N PHE A 415 11.78 1.47 13.09
CA PHE A 415 12.56 2.10 12.04
C PHE A 415 11.93 1.86 10.66
N LYS A 416 11.52 0.60 10.40
CA LYS A 416 10.83 0.25 9.16
C LYS A 416 9.50 1.00 9.01
N THR A 417 8.74 1.15 10.09
CA THR A 417 7.49 1.94 10.06
C THR A 417 7.78 3.39 9.76
N ALA A 418 8.75 4.00 10.44
CA ALA A 418 9.14 5.40 10.23
C ALA A 418 9.55 5.65 8.77
N LEU A 419 10.34 4.77 8.16
CA LEU A 419 10.70 4.84 6.75
C LEU A 419 9.50 4.67 5.81
N ASN A 420 8.57 3.76 6.13
CA ASN A 420 7.37 3.52 5.33
C ASN A 420 6.39 4.70 5.33
N ILE A 421 6.39 5.53 6.37
CA ILE A 421 5.53 6.70 6.50
C ILE A 421 6.30 8.02 6.48
N LYS A 422 7.54 8.01 5.98
CA LYS A 422 8.44 9.17 5.97
C LYS A 422 7.77 10.44 5.39
N ASP A 423 6.90 10.24 4.41
CA ASP A 423 6.12 11.28 3.76
C ASP A 423 5.03 11.93 4.64
N ILE A 424 4.64 11.31 5.73
CA ILE A 424 3.62 11.82 6.68
C ILE A 424 4.12 11.88 8.13
N LEU A 425 5.35 11.47 8.40
CA LEU A 425 5.97 11.45 9.72
C LEU A 425 6.51 12.83 10.09
N THR A 426 6.17 13.31 11.29
CA THR A 426 6.67 14.60 11.81
C THR A 426 8.04 14.44 12.45
N VAL A 427 8.17 13.54 13.44
CA VAL A 427 9.45 13.31 14.13
C VAL A 427 9.49 11.96 14.85
N VAL A 428 10.66 11.35 14.88
CA VAL A 428 11.02 10.21 15.76
C VAL A 428 11.84 10.76 16.92
N ASN A 429 11.29 10.72 18.11
CA ASN A 429 11.91 11.14 19.35
C ASN A 429 12.45 9.91 20.10
N THR A 430 13.56 9.35 19.63
CA THR A 430 14.12 8.12 20.23
C THR A 430 14.46 8.33 21.70
N GLN A 431 14.10 7.36 22.54
CA GLN A 431 14.35 7.38 23.98
C GLN A 431 15.79 6.94 24.26
N TYR A 432 16.70 7.90 24.49
CA TYR A 432 18.14 7.63 24.76
C TYR A 432 18.42 7.39 26.25
N TYR A 433 17.48 6.82 26.97
CA TYR A 433 17.57 6.47 28.38
C TYR A 433 17.10 5.02 28.60
N ASN A 434 17.35 4.44 29.76
CA ASN A 434 17.06 3.04 30.11
C ASN A 434 17.65 2.03 29.09
N SER A 435 18.74 2.38 28.43
CA SER A 435 19.23 1.66 27.25
C SER A 435 20.60 0.99 27.41
N GLY A 436 21.33 1.28 28.50
CA GLY A 436 22.65 0.72 28.76
C GLY A 436 23.73 1.19 27.76
N ALA A 437 24.33 0.25 27.03
CA ALA A 437 25.33 0.53 26.02
C ALA A 437 24.94 -0.10 24.68
N MET A 438 25.16 0.61 23.56
CA MET A 438 24.77 0.17 22.22
C MET A 438 25.79 0.58 21.16
N LEU A 439 25.71 -0.07 20.00
CA LEU A 439 26.51 0.26 18.82
C LEU A 439 26.05 1.60 18.23
N GLY A 440 27.01 2.47 17.89
CA GLY A 440 26.79 3.64 17.07
C GLY A 440 26.87 3.31 15.58
N CYS A 441 26.63 4.31 14.72
CA CYS A 441 26.70 4.16 13.26
C CYS A 441 28.13 3.83 12.75
N ASP A 442 29.16 4.06 13.56
CA ASP A 442 30.56 3.71 13.27
C ASP A 442 30.94 2.29 13.77
N GLY A 443 29.97 1.54 14.29
CA GLY A 443 30.16 0.18 14.81
C GLY A 443 30.86 0.10 16.16
N LYS A 444 31.14 1.21 16.85
CA LYS A 444 31.68 1.22 18.20
C LYS A 444 30.56 1.26 19.25
N VAL A 445 30.88 0.78 20.44
CA VAL A 445 29.94 0.75 21.58
C VAL A 445 30.04 2.05 22.36
N TYR A 446 28.88 2.66 22.62
CA TYR A 446 28.73 3.86 23.42
C TYR A 446 27.79 3.59 24.60
N SER A 447 28.09 4.18 25.75
CA SER A 447 27.26 4.06 26.95
C SER A 447 26.30 5.24 27.10
N GLN A 448 25.06 4.96 27.53
CA GLN A 448 24.08 5.99 27.82
C GLN A 448 24.61 7.04 28.81
N GLY A 449 24.07 8.24 28.78
CA GLY A 449 24.50 9.33 29.65
C GLY A 449 25.66 10.17 29.11
N THR A 450 26.00 10.02 27.82
CA THR A 450 27.12 10.75 27.16
C THR A 450 26.67 11.43 25.87
N VAL A 451 27.38 12.50 25.45
CA VAL A 451 27.17 13.12 24.14
C VAL A 451 27.37 12.09 23.02
N ASP A 452 28.38 11.24 23.15
CA ASP A 452 28.69 10.22 22.13
C ASP A 452 27.53 9.24 21.92
N PHE A 453 26.88 8.80 23.01
CA PHE A 453 25.72 7.91 22.91
C PHE A 453 24.58 8.55 22.12
N LEU A 454 24.25 9.80 22.43
CA LEU A 454 23.19 10.55 21.77
C LEU A 454 23.48 10.72 20.27
N THR A 455 24.70 11.15 19.95
CA THR A 455 25.08 11.53 18.59
C THR A 455 25.36 10.31 17.70
N ALA A 456 26.03 9.27 18.21
CA ALA A 456 26.34 8.06 17.44
C ALA A 456 25.10 7.21 17.14
N LEU A 457 24.11 7.21 18.04
CA LEU A 457 22.87 6.47 17.79
C LEU A 457 21.87 7.27 16.93
N ALA A 458 21.83 8.61 17.08
CA ALA A 458 21.06 9.46 16.16
C ALA A 458 21.61 9.37 14.72
N CYS A 459 22.93 9.23 14.57
CA CYS A 459 23.58 9.00 13.28
C CYS A 459 23.03 7.77 12.55
N ILE A 460 22.68 6.68 13.24
CA ILE A 460 22.06 5.48 12.62
C ILE A 460 20.77 5.84 11.90
N GLN A 461 19.95 6.69 12.51
CA GLN A 461 18.66 7.09 11.94
C GLN A 461 18.85 8.03 10.73
N LEU A 462 19.80 8.96 10.83
CA LEU A 462 20.15 9.91 9.78
C LEU A 462 20.76 9.23 8.57
N GLU A 463 21.68 8.29 8.76
CA GLU A 463 22.31 7.51 7.69
C GLU A 463 21.38 6.40 7.18
N GLY A 464 20.46 5.92 8.02
CA GLY A 464 19.44 4.92 7.67
C GLY A 464 18.27 5.45 6.86
N GLY A 465 18.21 6.77 6.59
CA GLY A 465 17.31 7.35 5.60
C GLY A 465 16.21 8.26 6.13
N LEU A 466 16.13 8.54 7.44
CA LEU A 466 15.26 9.61 7.95
C LEU A 466 15.84 10.98 7.58
N ALA A 467 14.97 11.94 7.32
CA ALA A 467 15.40 13.34 7.16
C ALA A 467 15.86 13.88 8.53
N PRO A 468 16.85 14.80 8.55
CA PRO A 468 17.28 15.39 9.83
C PRO A 468 16.12 15.99 10.63
N SER A 469 15.21 16.67 9.97
CA SER A 469 13.99 17.23 10.55
C SER A 469 13.02 16.18 11.14
N GLN A 470 13.27 14.89 10.89
CA GLN A 470 12.51 13.78 11.48
C GLN A 470 13.23 13.09 12.64
N VAL A 471 14.37 13.59 13.08
CA VAL A 471 15.18 13.00 14.15
C VAL A 471 15.23 13.94 15.34
N GLY A 472 14.74 13.48 16.49
CA GLY A 472 14.76 14.19 17.78
C GLY A 472 15.43 13.36 18.88
N LEU A 473 16.03 14.04 19.85
CA LEU A 473 16.71 13.42 20.99
C LEU A 473 15.79 13.36 22.22
N GLY A 474 15.35 12.15 22.61
CA GLY A 474 14.46 11.93 23.75
C GLY A 474 15.23 11.64 25.04
N LEU A 475 15.05 12.48 26.07
CA LEU A 475 15.74 12.40 27.35
C LEU A 475 14.78 12.64 28.55
N PRO A 476 15.10 12.11 29.75
CA PRO A 476 14.34 12.48 30.97
C PRO A 476 14.61 13.94 31.34
N ALA A 477 13.58 14.65 31.83
CA ALA A 477 13.71 16.03 32.28
C ALA A 477 14.48 16.15 33.60
N SER A 478 14.47 15.09 34.42
CA SER A 478 15.16 15.03 35.70
C SER A 478 15.64 13.62 36.01
N PRO A 479 16.56 13.44 36.99
CA PRO A 479 17.00 12.09 37.41
C PRO A 479 15.86 11.17 37.85
N SER A 480 14.76 11.73 38.34
CA SER A 480 13.58 10.97 38.77
C SER A 480 12.66 10.55 37.63
N GLY A 481 12.91 11.01 36.38
CA GLY A 481 12.08 10.72 35.22
C GLY A 481 12.34 9.35 34.59
N ALA A 482 13.47 8.70 34.88
CA ALA A 482 13.84 7.40 34.33
C ALA A 482 14.76 6.62 35.27
N GLY A 483 14.85 5.30 35.09
CA GLY A 483 15.75 4.44 35.86
C GLY A 483 17.23 4.63 35.54
N GLY A 484 17.57 5.21 34.41
CA GLY A 484 18.95 5.50 34.00
C GLY A 484 19.02 6.31 32.71
N GLY A 485 20.20 6.85 32.40
CA GLY A 485 20.41 7.61 31.16
C GLY A 485 20.05 9.10 31.26
N TYR A 486 19.69 9.60 32.43
CA TYR A 486 19.55 11.06 32.62
C TYR A 486 20.88 11.76 32.28
N VAL A 487 20.77 12.87 31.59
CA VAL A 487 21.88 13.80 31.32
C VAL A 487 21.48 15.22 31.63
N SER A 488 22.45 16.06 32.02
CA SER A 488 22.17 17.48 32.20
C SER A 488 21.73 18.14 30.90
N PRO A 489 20.94 19.22 30.92
CA PRO A 489 20.60 20.01 29.75
C PRO A 489 21.79 20.40 28.88
N THR A 490 22.96 20.66 29.45
CA THR A 490 24.19 20.98 28.72
C THR A 490 24.64 19.83 27.83
N VAL A 491 24.52 18.58 28.26
CA VAL A 491 24.87 17.40 27.45
C VAL A 491 23.92 17.27 26.26
N VAL A 492 22.62 17.53 26.44
CA VAL A 492 21.64 17.55 25.37
C VAL A 492 22.00 18.63 24.34
N ASN A 493 22.27 19.85 24.80
CA ASN A 493 22.65 20.97 23.93
C ASN A 493 23.95 20.69 23.17
N ASN A 494 24.95 20.08 23.81
CA ASN A 494 26.20 19.69 23.15
C ASN A 494 25.95 18.61 22.07
N ALA A 495 25.05 17.65 22.32
CA ALA A 495 24.70 16.64 21.34
C ALA A 495 23.98 17.24 20.13
N LEU A 496 23.07 18.19 20.34
CA LEU A 496 22.40 18.94 19.28
C LEU A 496 23.42 19.77 18.45
N ASP A 497 24.34 20.48 19.12
CA ASP A 497 25.40 21.22 18.43
C ASP A 497 26.35 20.30 17.66
N CYS A 498 26.65 19.10 18.20
CA CYS A 498 27.46 18.11 17.50
C CYS A 498 26.77 17.63 16.24
N LEU A 499 25.47 17.31 16.29
CA LEU A 499 24.70 16.89 15.11
C LEU A 499 24.56 18.04 14.11
N ALA A 500 24.14 19.23 14.57
CA ALA A 500 23.83 20.35 13.69
C ALA A 500 25.05 21.06 13.10
N LYS A 501 26.13 21.18 13.87
CA LYS A 501 27.27 22.08 13.55
C LYS A 501 28.64 21.40 13.62
N LEU A 502 28.72 20.12 14.02
CA LEU A 502 29.98 19.40 14.29
C LEU A 502 30.84 20.06 15.38
N THR A 503 30.22 20.76 16.32
CA THR A 503 30.86 21.41 17.48
C THR A 503 30.38 20.76 18.78
N ASN A 504 31.14 20.88 19.87
CA ASN A 504 30.81 20.31 21.17
C ASN A 504 30.60 18.78 21.16
N CYS A 505 31.15 18.07 20.15
CA CYS A 505 31.15 16.63 20.08
C CYS A 505 32.01 16.01 21.18
N GLY A 506 31.70 14.77 21.55
CA GLY A 506 32.59 13.94 22.36
C GLY A 506 33.72 13.32 21.54
N THR A 507 33.94 12.02 21.73
CA THR A 507 34.91 11.25 20.90
C THR A 507 34.32 10.84 19.56
N PHE A 508 32.99 10.71 19.48
CA PHE A 508 32.27 10.50 18.23
C PHE A 508 31.93 11.84 17.57
N LYS A 509 32.16 11.89 16.27
CA LYS A 509 31.79 13.03 15.42
C LYS A 509 31.14 12.53 14.14
N PRO A 510 29.91 12.97 13.80
CA PRO A 510 29.28 12.61 12.52
C PRO A 510 30.15 12.98 11.32
N SER A 511 29.99 12.26 10.21
CA SER A 511 30.72 12.51 8.96
C SER A 511 30.39 13.85 8.31
N LYS A 512 29.22 14.40 8.61
CA LYS A 512 28.71 15.70 8.14
C LYS A 512 27.79 16.34 9.18
N ALA A 513 27.58 17.63 9.06
CA ALA A 513 26.56 18.34 9.84
C ALA A 513 25.15 18.03 9.32
N TYR A 514 24.20 18.05 10.25
CA TYR A 514 22.77 17.92 10.02
C TYR A 514 22.03 19.13 10.62
N PRO A 515 22.14 20.32 10.00
CA PRO A 515 21.61 21.56 10.58
C PRO A 515 20.11 21.47 10.88
N ASP A 516 19.36 20.74 10.07
CA ASP A 516 17.90 20.64 10.18
C ASP A 516 17.44 19.57 11.20
N VAL A 517 18.29 19.04 12.10
CA VAL A 517 17.86 18.09 13.14
C VAL A 517 16.73 18.67 13.97
N ARG A 518 15.62 17.90 14.14
CA ARG A 518 14.37 18.44 14.69
C ARG A 518 14.51 19.09 16.05
N GLY A 519 15.33 18.57 16.93
CA GLY A 519 15.52 19.09 18.28
C GLY A 519 15.44 18.01 19.34
N ALA A 520 14.64 18.22 20.39
CA ALA A 520 14.63 17.31 21.52
C ALA A 520 13.22 17.03 22.06
N MET A 521 13.10 15.91 22.77
CA MET A 521 11.91 15.50 23.51
C MET A 521 12.27 15.23 24.96
N THR A 522 11.30 15.44 25.87
CA THR A 522 11.50 15.03 27.25
C THR A 522 10.34 14.26 27.86
N TRP A 523 10.69 13.26 28.66
CA TRP A 523 9.86 12.62 29.66
C TRP A 523 10.17 13.22 31.02
N SER A 524 9.39 14.11 31.57
CA SER A 524 8.16 14.71 31.09
C SER A 524 8.08 16.18 31.48
N THR A 525 7.09 16.92 30.99
CA THR A 525 6.82 18.30 31.43
C THR A 525 6.54 18.37 32.93
N ASN A 526 5.94 17.32 33.49
CA ASN A 526 5.64 17.19 34.92
C ASN A 526 6.93 17.03 35.76
N TRP A 527 7.90 16.23 35.27
CA TRP A 527 9.22 16.09 35.91
C TRP A 527 10.09 17.32 35.67
N ASP A 528 9.96 18.02 34.55
CA ASP A 528 10.61 19.31 34.33
C ASP A 528 10.10 20.36 35.31
N ALA A 529 8.78 20.46 35.50
CA ALA A 529 8.19 21.35 36.51
C ALA A 529 8.63 21.01 37.94
N ALA A 530 8.76 19.72 38.28
CA ALA A 530 9.29 19.30 39.58
C ALA A 530 10.76 19.73 39.78
N ALA A 531 11.51 19.88 38.69
CA ALA A 531 12.90 20.37 38.65
C ALA A 531 12.99 21.89 38.36
N GLY A 532 11.92 22.65 38.54
CA GLY A 532 11.90 24.10 38.33
C GLY A 532 12.00 24.55 36.87
N ASN A 533 11.56 23.72 35.93
CA ASN A 533 11.62 23.92 34.49
C ASN A 533 13.07 24.08 33.95
N ALA A 534 14.04 23.44 34.60
CA ALA A 534 15.45 23.58 34.25
C ALA A 534 15.74 23.04 32.86
N TRP A 535 15.04 21.94 32.49
CA TRP A 535 15.22 21.33 31.17
C TRP A 535 14.66 22.21 30.05
N SER A 536 13.40 22.64 30.13
CA SER A 536 12.77 23.48 29.11
C SER A 536 13.40 24.86 29.00
N ASN A 537 13.82 25.46 30.12
CA ASN A 537 14.52 26.75 30.11
C ASN A 537 15.89 26.69 29.39
N SER A 538 16.60 25.56 29.46
CA SER A 538 17.91 25.40 28.85
C SER A 538 17.80 24.78 27.45
N VAL A 539 17.23 23.57 27.34
CA VAL A 539 17.15 22.83 26.04
C VAL A 539 16.17 23.53 25.11
N GLY A 540 15.02 23.98 25.60
CA GLY A 540 14.05 24.68 24.77
C GLY A 540 14.61 25.96 24.16
N ALA A 541 15.28 26.78 24.97
CA ALA A 541 15.94 28.01 24.49
C ALA A 541 17.06 27.69 23.48
N HIS A 542 17.81 26.59 23.67
CA HIS A 542 18.87 26.16 22.75
C HIS A 542 18.30 25.69 21.44
N VAL A 543 17.29 24.82 21.45
CA VAL A 543 16.61 24.29 20.25
C VAL A 543 16.06 25.43 19.39
N HIS A 544 15.37 26.41 20.02
CA HIS A 544 14.80 27.53 19.26
C HIS A 544 15.86 28.54 18.77
N ALA A 545 17.11 28.43 19.20
CA ALA A 545 18.23 29.24 18.75
C ALA A 545 19.14 28.50 17.74
N MET A 546 18.81 27.26 17.37
CA MET A 546 19.54 26.51 16.35
C MET A 546 19.41 27.20 14.98
N PRO A 547 20.41 27.01 14.05
CA PRO A 547 20.46 27.70 12.77
C PRO A 547 19.39 27.29 11.78
#